data_b415fe874be26c5525be9cd167ecf603
#
_entry.id   b415fe874be26c5525be9cd167ecf603
#
_cell.length_a   1.000
_cell.length_b   1.000
_cell.length_c   1.000
_cell.angle_alpha   90.00
_cell.angle_beta   90.00
_cell.angle_gamma   90.00
#
_symmetry.space_group_name_H-M   'P 1'
#
loop_
_entity.id
_entity.type
_entity.pdbx_description
1 polymer ?
#
loop_
_entity_poly.entity_id
_entity_poly.type
_entity_poly.pdbx_seq_one_letter_code
_entity_poly.pdbx_strand_id
1 'polypeptide(L)'
;MMDAKHSSPAFFRHVWRVLPLAGLLAGCGESAPNERPEVMVNLATVQSGPKIQAAELEGAIARQPRNASLYARRAAFRLEAGLIPAALQDINRALELDDSPAGFYFTKARALRAEGKLKSALAAAEEASRRGFSSPDLNLLVGETHLAERRYQDALDQLDRALQQEPDHAAALFYKGVAYMGLQDTVQALDFLRASLARDPRQPETLHQLAFLSNAYRQPAQAARYAARGLKLAPTYGPLWYDYGRQFELQNQPDSAVRVYARTVQLDTTFYRADYRLALVAYKAHKYAEAILHLQRALRRAPRLAGGRQMLAESYESLGRYPEAAEQYRLLVAENPGNRHWTYKAWKISNRARGIIVDETPRQAVEPIEPISAQRPSGL
;
A
#
# COMPACT_ATOMS: atom_id res chain seq x y z
N MET A 1 -10.86 57.87 -20.28
CA MET A 1 -12.08 58.60 -19.87
C MET A 1 -12.59 57.93 -18.60
N MET A 2 -12.47 58.72 -17.54
CA MET A 2 -13.22 58.78 -16.28
C MET A 2 -13.20 57.50 -15.44
N ASP A 3 -12.38 57.46 -14.36
CA ASP A 3 -12.51 58.14 -13.04
C ASP A 3 -13.80 57.80 -12.31
N ALA A 4 -13.70 57.18 -11.15
CA ALA A 4 -13.74 57.76 -9.81
C ALA A 4 -13.98 56.62 -8.79
N LYS A 5 -13.11 56.41 -7.82
CA LYS A 5 -13.03 56.99 -6.46
C LYS A 5 -13.92 56.33 -5.39
N HIS A 6 -13.18 55.74 -4.43
CA HIS A 6 -13.30 55.91 -2.96
C HIS A 6 -14.60 55.52 -2.24
N SER A 7 -14.49 54.61 -1.23
CA SER A 7 -14.46 55.03 0.18
C SER A 7 -14.46 53.83 1.12
N SER A 8 -13.50 53.82 2.06
CA SER A 8 -13.64 53.16 3.38
C SER A 8 -14.44 54.06 4.30
N PRO A 9 -15.03 53.52 5.35
CA PRO A 9 -14.70 54.01 6.70
C PRO A 9 -14.52 52.88 7.71
N ALA A 10 -13.45 52.86 8.51
CA ALA A 10 -13.26 53.53 9.79
C ALA A 10 -13.99 52.92 11.00
N PHE A 11 -13.20 52.27 11.84
CA PHE A 11 -13.15 52.31 13.31
C PHE A 11 -14.40 52.59 14.08
N PHE A 12 -14.80 51.68 14.98
CA PHE A 12 -15.36 52.04 16.29
C PHE A 12 -14.79 51.13 17.40
N ARG A 13 -13.89 51.73 18.21
CA ARG A 13 -13.50 51.30 19.55
C ARG A 13 -14.59 51.71 20.50
N HIS A 14 -15.12 50.78 21.32
CA HIS A 14 -15.83 51.16 22.53
C HIS A 14 -15.11 50.56 23.74
N VAL A 15 -14.49 51.47 24.46
CA VAL A 15 -14.00 51.36 25.84
C VAL A 15 -15.21 51.44 26.78
N TRP A 16 -15.39 50.48 27.66
CA TRP A 16 -16.28 50.62 28.82
C TRP A 16 -15.48 50.51 30.10
N ARG A 17 -15.63 51.59 30.86
CA ARG A 17 -15.01 51.90 32.13
C ARG A 17 -15.61 51.04 33.25
N VAL A 18 -14.72 50.61 34.13
CA VAL A 18 -14.98 50.04 35.44
C VAL A 18 -15.46 51.14 36.39
N LEU A 19 -16.46 50.87 37.21
CA LEU A 19 -16.75 51.59 38.44
C LEU A 19 -17.13 50.59 39.54
N PRO A 20 -16.59 50.71 40.74
CA PRO A 20 -16.85 49.81 41.86
C PRO A 20 -18.03 50.29 42.66
N LEU A 21 -18.86 49.37 43.16
CA LEU A 21 -19.77 49.66 44.23
C LEU A 21 -19.54 48.70 45.40
N ALA A 22 -19.00 49.23 46.45
CA ALA A 22 -18.97 48.61 47.77
C ALA A 22 -20.34 48.72 48.43
N GLY A 23 -20.80 47.63 49.02
CA GLY A 23 -22.00 47.60 49.83
C GLY A 23 -21.95 46.43 50.79
N LEU A 24 -21.62 46.76 52.04
CA LEU A 24 -21.73 45.88 53.22
C LEU A 24 -23.16 45.50 53.44
N LEU A 25 -23.47 44.25 53.81
CA LEU A 25 -24.41 43.87 54.87
C LEU A 25 -24.08 42.43 55.33
N ALA A 26 -23.92 42.34 56.64
CA ALA A 26 -23.75 41.15 57.44
C ALA A 26 -25.05 40.35 57.54
N GLY A 27 -24.91 39.01 57.55
CA GLY A 27 -26.02 38.10 57.87
C GLY A 27 -25.49 36.68 58.07
N CYS A 28 -25.52 36.22 59.31
CA CYS A 28 -25.16 34.92 59.85
C CYS A 28 -25.88 33.77 59.19
N GLY A 29 -25.19 32.64 59.09
CA GLY A 29 -25.82 31.33 58.77
C GLY A 29 -24.79 30.27 58.39
N GLU A 30 -24.40 29.50 59.41
CA GLU A 30 -23.54 28.33 59.27
C GLU A 30 -24.10 27.32 58.32
N SER A 31 -23.23 26.83 57.38
CA SER A 31 -23.01 25.40 57.10
C SER A 31 -21.81 25.32 56.16
N ALA A 32 -20.72 24.79 56.66
CA ALA A 32 -19.54 24.52 55.86
C ALA A 32 -19.88 23.55 54.73
N PRO A 33 -19.59 23.87 53.44
CA PRO A 33 -19.63 22.88 52.40
C PRO A 33 -18.44 21.96 52.62
N ASN A 34 -18.70 20.66 52.65
CA ASN A 34 -17.73 19.58 52.55
C ASN A 34 -16.86 19.88 51.34
N GLU A 35 -15.73 20.52 51.51
CA GLU A 35 -14.66 20.56 50.53
C GLU A 35 -14.13 19.12 50.40
N ARG A 36 -14.67 18.41 49.40
CA ARG A 36 -13.98 17.22 48.91
C ARG A 36 -12.60 17.69 48.44
N PRO A 37 -11.51 17.14 48.97
CA PRO A 37 -10.19 17.52 48.49
C PRO A 37 -10.19 17.33 46.95
N GLU A 38 -9.96 18.40 46.21
CA GLU A 38 -9.65 18.30 44.79
C GLU A 38 -8.40 17.40 44.67
N VAL A 39 -8.64 16.16 44.31
CA VAL A 39 -7.56 15.24 44.02
C VAL A 39 -6.90 15.78 42.75
N MET A 40 -5.81 16.51 42.91
CA MET A 40 -4.97 16.93 41.82
C MET A 40 -4.51 15.64 41.08
N VAL A 41 -5.18 15.34 39.99
CA VAL A 41 -4.79 14.24 39.12
C VAL A 41 -3.42 14.57 38.54
N ASN A 42 -2.41 13.78 38.93
CA ASN A 42 -1.09 13.93 38.37
C ASN A 42 -1.15 13.53 36.89
N LEU A 43 -1.14 14.54 36.00
CA LEU A 43 -1.22 14.37 34.54
C LEU A 43 -0.09 13.48 33.98
N ALA A 44 1.03 13.33 34.68
CA ALA A 44 2.13 12.45 34.29
C ALA A 44 1.76 10.94 34.43
N THR A 45 0.71 10.61 35.20
CA THR A 45 0.22 9.23 35.39
C THR A 45 -0.98 8.91 34.51
N VAL A 46 -1.51 9.87 33.74
CA VAL A 46 -2.61 9.64 32.80
C VAL A 46 -2.06 8.83 31.63
N GLN A 47 -2.39 7.55 31.61
CA GLN A 47 -2.06 6.67 30.47
C GLN A 47 -2.78 7.13 29.21
N SER A 48 -2.18 6.93 28.04
CA SER A 48 -2.83 7.24 26.77
C SER A 48 -4.15 6.47 26.62
N GLY A 49 -5.19 7.10 26.05
CA GLY A 49 -6.54 6.56 25.93
C GLY A 49 -6.64 5.09 25.52
N PRO A 50 -5.90 4.59 24.51
CA PRO A 50 -5.91 3.17 24.12
C PRO A 50 -5.44 2.22 25.23
N LYS A 51 -4.44 2.58 26.01
CA LYS A 51 -3.95 1.75 27.13
C LYS A 51 -4.95 1.69 28.29
N ILE A 52 -5.63 2.80 28.58
CA ILE A 52 -6.69 2.85 29.58
C ILE A 52 -7.84 1.94 29.17
N GLN A 53 -8.28 2.03 27.91
CA GLN A 53 -9.36 1.19 27.39
C GLN A 53 -9.03 -0.30 27.46
N ALA A 54 -7.79 -0.70 27.15
CA ALA A 54 -7.35 -2.09 27.26
C ALA A 54 -7.43 -2.58 28.71
N ALA A 55 -6.88 -1.82 29.66
CA ALA A 55 -6.88 -2.18 31.10
C ALA A 55 -8.30 -2.20 31.68
N GLU A 56 -9.17 -1.27 31.28
CA GLU A 56 -10.58 -1.24 31.70
C GLU A 56 -11.33 -2.47 31.19
N LEU A 57 -11.12 -2.88 29.94
CA LEU A 57 -11.73 -4.09 29.36
C LEU A 57 -11.23 -5.35 30.04
N GLU A 58 -9.95 -5.44 30.37
CA GLU A 58 -9.39 -6.58 31.12
C GLU A 58 -9.99 -6.66 32.52
N GLY A 59 -10.05 -5.54 33.24
CA GLY A 59 -10.69 -5.46 34.55
C GLY A 59 -12.19 -5.77 34.50
N ALA A 60 -12.91 -5.35 33.46
CA ALA A 60 -14.33 -5.67 33.28
C ALA A 60 -14.55 -7.16 33.00
N ILE A 61 -13.70 -7.78 32.17
CA ILE A 61 -13.77 -9.22 31.89
C ILE A 61 -13.46 -10.03 33.16
N ALA A 62 -12.48 -9.62 33.97
CA ALA A 62 -12.17 -10.29 35.23
C ALA A 62 -13.37 -10.30 36.20
N ARG A 63 -14.14 -9.20 36.24
CA ARG A 63 -15.36 -9.11 37.05
C ARG A 63 -16.55 -9.85 36.45
N GLN A 64 -16.64 -9.94 35.12
CA GLN A 64 -17.76 -10.55 34.40
C GLN A 64 -17.26 -11.52 33.29
N PRO A 65 -16.67 -12.68 33.66
CA PRO A 65 -16.00 -13.57 32.72
C PRO A 65 -16.95 -14.31 31.75
N ARG A 66 -18.26 -14.21 31.93
CA ARG A 66 -19.30 -14.74 31.03
C ARG A 66 -20.00 -13.70 30.19
N ASN A 67 -19.56 -12.45 30.23
CA ASN A 67 -20.15 -11.38 29.43
C ASN A 67 -19.55 -11.37 28.02
N ALA A 68 -20.25 -11.94 27.06
CA ALA A 68 -19.84 -12.04 25.66
C ALA A 68 -19.47 -10.67 25.02
N SER A 69 -20.25 -9.61 25.33
CA SER A 69 -20.04 -8.28 24.75
C SER A 69 -18.69 -7.66 25.15
N LEU A 70 -18.14 -7.99 26.33
CA LEU A 70 -16.84 -7.49 26.75
C LEU A 70 -15.71 -8.10 25.91
N TYR A 71 -15.80 -9.40 25.61
CA TYR A 71 -14.84 -10.05 24.69
C TYR A 71 -14.96 -9.50 23.28
N ALA A 72 -16.17 -9.29 22.75
CA ALA A 72 -16.38 -8.70 21.44
C ALA A 72 -15.82 -7.27 21.34
N ARG A 73 -16.01 -6.43 22.37
CA ARG A 73 -15.41 -5.09 22.44
C ARG A 73 -13.87 -5.16 22.49
N ARG A 74 -13.30 -6.10 23.27
CA ARG A 74 -11.85 -6.27 23.30
C ARG A 74 -11.31 -6.81 21.98
N ALA A 75 -12.06 -7.68 21.29
CA ALA A 75 -11.71 -8.13 19.95
C ALA A 75 -11.64 -6.97 18.95
N ALA A 76 -12.63 -6.07 18.94
CA ALA A 76 -12.63 -4.89 18.09
C ALA A 76 -11.44 -3.98 18.38
N PHE A 77 -11.17 -3.72 19.65
CA PHE A 77 -10.01 -2.92 20.07
C PHE A 77 -8.67 -3.55 19.64
N ARG A 78 -8.52 -4.87 19.84
CA ARG A 78 -7.31 -5.61 19.43
C ARG A 78 -7.12 -5.63 17.92
N LEU A 79 -8.23 -5.67 17.18
CA LEU A 79 -8.21 -5.60 15.70
C LEU A 79 -7.68 -4.24 15.22
N GLU A 80 -8.14 -3.14 15.81
CA GLU A 80 -7.63 -1.80 15.53
C GLU A 80 -6.16 -1.62 15.91
N ALA A 81 -5.71 -2.29 16.96
CA ALA A 81 -4.31 -2.34 17.38
C ALA A 81 -3.44 -3.29 16.51
N GLY A 82 -4.00 -3.97 15.51
CA GLY A 82 -3.27 -4.93 14.66
C GLY A 82 -2.96 -6.28 15.35
N LEU A 83 -3.54 -6.55 16.52
CA LEU A 83 -3.35 -7.78 17.29
C LEU A 83 -4.32 -8.87 16.82
N ILE A 84 -4.21 -9.27 15.56
CA ILE A 84 -5.19 -10.10 14.86
C ILE A 84 -5.43 -11.46 15.55
N PRO A 85 -4.40 -12.26 15.93
CA PRO A 85 -4.63 -13.54 16.59
C PRO A 85 -5.39 -13.40 17.92
N ALA A 86 -5.06 -12.37 18.71
CA ALA A 86 -5.72 -12.11 19.98
C ALA A 86 -7.18 -11.61 19.78
N ALA A 87 -7.44 -10.84 18.73
CA ALA A 87 -8.79 -10.43 18.36
C ALA A 87 -9.66 -11.63 17.96
N LEU A 88 -9.11 -12.59 17.18
CA LEU A 88 -9.80 -13.82 16.81
C LEU A 88 -10.11 -14.70 18.02
N GLN A 89 -9.18 -14.80 18.95
CA GLN A 89 -9.41 -15.53 20.19
C GLN A 89 -10.58 -14.94 20.99
N ASP A 90 -10.61 -13.61 21.16
CA ASP A 90 -11.65 -12.93 21.90
C ASP A 90 -13.02 -13.03 21.21
N ILE A 91 -13.09 -12.82 19.89
CA ILE A 91 -14.38 -12.88 19.19
C ILE A 91 -14.93 -14.31 19.15
N ASN A 92 -14.07 -15.33 19.05
CA ASN A 92 -14.51 -16.71 19.16
C ASN A 92 -15.04 -16.99 20.57
N ARG A 93 -14.36 -16.47 21.62
CA ARG A 93 -14.86 -16.59 23.01
C ARG A 93 -16.20 -15.88 23.21
N ALA A 94 -16.39 -14.72 22.60
CA ALA A 94 -17.69 -14.03 22.63
C ALA A 94 -18.80 -14.90 22.03
N LEU A 95 -18.55 -15.50 20.87
CA LEU A 95 -19.49 -16.37 20.15
C LEU A 95 -19.77 -17.71 20.87
N GLU A 96 -18.82 -18.22 21.64
CA GLU A 96 -19.04 -19.39 22.53
C GLU A 96 -19.98 -19.08 23.69
N LEU A 97 -19.93 -17.83 24.18
CA LEU A 97 -20.77 -17.38 25.30
C LEU A 97 -22.17 -16.96 24.87
N ASP A 98 -22.26 -16.31 23.71
CA ASP A 98 -23.51 -15.88 23.08
C ASP A 98 -23.28 -15.73 21.57
N ASP A 99 -23.91 -16.60 20.78
CA ASP A 99 -23.80 -16.60 19.33
C ASP A 99 -24.90 -15.78 18.63
N SER A 100 -25.83 -15.20 19.39
CA SER A 100 -26.97 -14.49 18.85
C SER A 100 -26.64 -13.10 18.24
N PRO A 101 -25.65 -12.29 18.77
CA PRO A 101 -25.44 -10.95 18.25
C PRO A 101 -24.79 -10.98 16.87
N ALA A 102 -25.51 -10.50 15.85
CA ALA A 102 -25.04 -10.43 14.47
C ALA A 102 -23.73 -9.63 14.28
N GLY A 103 -23.53 -8.57 15.09
CA GLY A 103 -22.30 -7.75 15.08
C GLY A 103 -21.03 -8.51 15.49
N PHE A 104 -21.15 -9.63 16.22
CA PHE A 104 -19.98 -10.46 16.55
C PHE A 104 -19.44 -11.15 15.31
N TYR A 105 -20.30 -11.62 14.43
CA TYR A 105 -19.92 -12.21 13.14
C TYR A 105 -19.28 -11.19 12.20
N PHE A 106 -19.75 -9.94 12.22
CA PHE A 106 -19.09 -8.85 11.49
C PHE A 106 -17.67 -8.59 12.02
N THR A 107 -17.50 -8.53 13.35
CA THR A 107 -16.17 -8.38 13.96
C THR A 107 -15.27 -9.57 13.62
N LYS A 108 -15.80 -10.80 13.63
CA LYS A 108 -15.08 -12.00 13.20
C LYS A 108 -14.68 -11.94 11.73
N ALA A 109 -15.56 -11.47 10.86
CA ALA A 109 -15.27 -11.30 9.42
C ALA A 109 -14.12 -10.31 9.20
N ARG A 110 -14.12 -9.17 9.91
CA ARG A 110 -13.02 -8.18 9.88
C ARG A 110 -11.68 -8.81 10.30
N ALA A 111 -11.69 -9.57 11.39
CA ALA A 111 -10.49 -10.21 11.92
C ALA A 111 -9.95 -11.30 10.97
N LEU A 112 -10.83 -12.13 10.40
CA LEU A 112 -10.46 -13.16 9.43
C LEU A 112 -9.90 -12.56 8.14
N ARG A 113 -10.49 -11.45 7.65
CA ARG A 113 -9.94 -10.73 6.49
C ARG A 113 -8.54 -10.19 6.79
N ALA A 114 -8.35 -9.58 7.95
CA ALA A 114 -7.04 -9.07 8.38
C ALA A 114 -5.98 -10.18 8.53
N GLU A 115 -6.39 -11.41 8.88
CA GLU A 115 -5.53 -12.60 8.90
C GLU A 115 -5.25 -13.16 7.48
N GLY A 116 -5.96 -12.69 6.46
CA GLY A 116 -5.85 -13.19 5.08
C GLY A 116 -6.71 -14.43 4.79
N LYS A 117 -7.57 -14.85 5.71
CA LYS A 117 -8.51 -15.97 5.54
C LYS A 117 -9.78 -15.53 4.81
N LEU A 118 -9.63 -15.16 3.52
CA LEU A 118 -10.66 -14.46 2.74
C LEU A 118 -11.99 -15.24 2.67
N LYS A 119 -11.95 -16.54 2.36
CA LYS A 119 -13.16 -17.38 2.29
C LYS A 119 -13.91 -17.44 3.63
N SER A 120 -13.17 -17.58 4.72
CA SER A 120 -13.77 -17.61 6.07
C SER A 120 -14.33 -16.25 6.46
N ALA A 121 -13.71 -15.15 6.01
CA ALA A 121 -14.19 -13.79 6.21
C ALA A 121 -15.54 -13.58 5.50
N LEU A 122 -15.67 -14.02 4.24
CA LEU A 122 -16.93 -13.96 3.50
C LEU A 122 -18.03 -14.78 4.17
N ALA A 123 -17.73 -15.99 4.62
CA ALA A 123 -18.71 -16.82 5.34
C ALA A 123 -19.18 -16.17 6.65
N ALA A 124 -18.27 -15.54 7.41
CA ALA A 124 -18.64 -14.82 8.63
C ALA A 124 -19.45 -13.54 8.33
N ALA A 125 -19.13 -12.82 7.24
CA ALA A 125 -19.89 -11.66 6.79
C ALA A 125 -21.32 -12.05 6.34
N GLU A 126 -21.46 -13.16 5.63
CA GLU A 126 -22.76 -13.73 5.25
C GLU A 126 -23.59 -14.13 6.47
N GLU A 127 -22.96 -14.74 7.49
CA GLU A 127 -23.64 -15.07 8.74
C GLU A 127 -24.13 -13.82 9.47
N ALA A 128 -23.31 -12.76 9.52
CA ALA A 128 -23.73 -11.47 10.06
C ALA A 128 -24.97 -10.93 9.34
N SER A 129 -24.97 -10.98 8.01
CA SER A 129 -26.10 -10.51 7.17
C SER A 129 -27.34 -11.37 7.40
N ARG A 130 -27.24 -12.70 7.43
CA ARG A 130 -28.37 -13.62 7.71
C ARG A 130 -29.02 -13.38 9.05
N ARG A 131 -28.23 -12.94 10.04
CA ARG A 131 -28.68 -12.57 11.38
C ARG A 131 -29.20 -11.13 11.47
N GLY A 132 -29.30 -10.43 10.35
CA GLY A 132 -29.88 -9.09 10.26
C GLY A 132 -28.90 -7.94 10.46
N PHE A 133 -27.58 -8.20 10.49
CA PHE A 133 -26.61 -7.11 10.49
C PHE A 133 -26.53 -6.48 9.10
N SER A 134 -26.88 -5.19 9.03
CA SER A 134 -26.82 -4.41 7.78
C SER A 134 -26.11 -3.08 8.07
N SER A 135 -25.03 -2.83 7.36
CA SER A 135 -24.30 -1.57 7.44
C SER A 135 -23.47 -1.33 6.18
N PRO A 136 -23.16 -0.07 5.83
CA PRO A 136 -22.22 0.23 4.74
C PRO A 136 -20.88 -0.49 4.92
N ASP A 137 -20.38 -0.56 6.16
CA ASP A 137 -19.12 -1.22 6.50
C ASP A 137 -19.13 -2.73 6.25
N LEU A 138 -20.28 -3.42 6.39
CA LEU A 138 -20.37 -4.83 6.05
C LEU A 138 -20.20 -5.03 4.54
N ASN A 139 -20.91 -4.24 3.74
CA ASN A 139 -20.79 -4.29 2.29
C ASN A 139 -19.39 -3.87 1.83
N LEU A 140 -18.80 -2.88 2.46
CA LEU A 140 -17.41 -2.47 2.24
C LEU A 140 -16.44 -3.64 2.51
N LEU A 141 -16.55 -4.30 3.66
CA LEU A 141 -15.71 -5.44 4.03
C LEU A 141 -15.79 -6.58 3.00
N VAL A 142 -16.99 -6.90 2.54
CA VAL A 142 -17.20 -7.93 1.51
C VAL A 142 -16.59 -7.48 0.18
N GLY A 143 -16.80 -6.23 -0.23
CA GLY A 143 -16.19 -5.63 -1.41
C GLY A 143 -14.66 -5.67 -1.38
N GLU A 144 -14.05 -5.25 -0.29
CA GLU A 144 -12.60 -5.35 -0.07
C GLU A 144 -12.09 -6.80 -0.14
N THR A 145 -12.87 -7.74 0.37
CA THR A 145 -12.50 -9.16 0.36
C THR A 145 -12.52 -9.71 -1.07
N HIS A 146 -13.53 -9.36 -1.87
CA HIS A 146 -13.58 -9.70 -3.29
C HIS A 146 -12.44 -9.04 -4.09
N LEU A 147 -12.06 -7.80 -3.78
CA LEU A 147 -10.87 -7.16 -4.38
C LEU A 147 -9.59 -7.96 -4.11
N ALA A 148 -9.40 -8.44 -2.88
CA ALA A 148 -8.26 -9.28 -2.53
C ALA A 148 -8.25 -10.61 -3.30
N GLU A 149 -9.41 -11.15 -3.66
CA GLU A 149 -9.59 -12.33 -4.52
C GLU A 149 -9.53 -11.97 -6.03
N ARG A 150 -9.36 -10.70 -6.40
CA ARG A 150 -9.43 -10.16 -7.77
C ARG A 150 -10.78 -10.36 -8.45
N ARG A 151 -11.83 -10.52 -7.70
CA ARG A 151 -13.22 -10.62 -8.16
C ARG A 151 -13.79 -9.20 -8.24
N TYR A 152 -13.33 -8.46 -9.26
CA TYR A 152 -13.59 -7.01 -9.34
C TYR A 152 -15.07 -6.67 -9.51
N GLN A 153 -15.82 -7.47 -10.30
CA GLN A 153 -17.24 -7.21 -10.51
C GLN A 153 -18.05 -7.46 -9.24
N ASP A 154 -17.79 -8.57 -8.55
CA ASP A 154 -18.45 -8.85 -7.26
C ASP A 154 -18.12 -7.78 -6.21
N ALA A 155 -16.89 -7.25 -6.24
CA ALA A 155 -16.51 -6.14 -5.39
C ALA A 155 -17.34 -4.88 -5.70
N LEU A 156 -17.51 -4.52 -6.99
CA LEU A 156 -18.33 -3.37 -7.40
C LEU A 156 -19.76 -3.49 -6.90
N ASP A 157 -20.38 -4.66 -7.04
CA ASP A 157 -21.75 -4.89 -6.61
C ASP A 157 -21.92 -4.64 -5.09
N GLN A 158 -20.95 -5.05 -4.29
CA GLN A 158 -21.00 -4.82 -2.83
C GLN A 158 -20.70 -3.36 -2.47
N LEU A 159 -19.74 -2.73 -3.15
CA LEU A 159 -19.42 -1.32 -2.94
C LEU A 159 -20.59 -0.41 -3.37
N ASP A 160 -21.34 -0.79 -4.39
CA ASP A 160 -22.56 -0.08 -4.78
C ASP A 160 -23.64 -0.17 -3.71
N ARG A 161 -23.81 -1.33 -3.06
CA ARG A 161 -24.72 -1.47 -1.91
C ARG A 161 -24.27 -0.61 -0.73
N ALA A 162 -22.95 -0.51 -0.47
CA ALA A 162 -22.44 0.39 0.56
C ALA A 162 -22.78 1.85 0.25
N LEU A 163 -22.59 2.28 -1.00
CA LEU A 163 -22.87 3.65 -1.45
C LEU A 163 -24.38 3.95 -1.57
N GLN A 164 -25.22 2.93 -1.78
CA GLN A 164 -26.68 3.12 -1.68
C GLN A 164 -27.13 3.44 -0.25
N GLN A 165 -26.47 2.87 0.75
CA GLN A 165 -26.74 3.17 2.16
C GLN A 165 -26.10 4.49 2.61
N GLU A 166 -24.88 4.77 2.17
CA GLU A 166 -24.10 5.97 2.48
C GLU A 166 -23.40 6.49 1.22
N PRO A 167 -24.02 7.40 0.46
CA PRO A 167 -23.49 7.89 -0.82
C PRO A 167 -22.12 8.59 -0.70
N ASP A 168 -21.82 9.15 0.47
CA ASP A 168 -20.60 9.91 0.74
C ASP A 168 -19.50 9.08 1.43
N HIS A 169 -19.65 7.76 1.48
CA HIS A 169 -18.70 6.85 2.12
C HIS A 169 -17.36 6.83 1.38
N ALA A 170 -16.39 7.62 1.87
CA ALA A 170 -15.11 7.85 1.20
C ALA A 170 -14.33 6.55 0.89
N ALA A 171 -14.32 5.59 1.85
CA ALA A 171 -13.63 4.32 1.64
C ALA A 171 -14.30 3.45 0.56
N ALA A 172 -15.63 3.43 0.49
CA ALA A 172 -16.33 2.70 -0.58
C ALA A 172 -16.02 3.29 -1.96
N LEU A 173 -15.99 4.63 -2.08
CA LEU A 173 -15.56 5.31 -3.30
C LEU A 173 -14.10 4.97 -3.67
N PHE A 174 -13.20 4.94 -2.68
CA PHE A 174 -11.81 4.56 -2.88
C PHE A 174 -11.68 3.14 -3.44
N TYR A 175 -12.30 2.16 -2.80
CA TYR A 175 -12.22 0.77 -3.24
C TYR A 175 -12.93 0.53 -4.57
N LYS A 176 -13.96 1.30 -4.88
CA LYS A 176 -14.59 1.31 -6.21
C LYS A 176 -13.61 1.78 -7.27
N GLY A 177 -12.85 2.84 -7.01
CA GLY A 177 -11.74 3.26 -7.85
C GLY A 177 -10.67 2.17 -8.03
N VAL A 178 -10.30 1.47 -6.96
CA VAL A 178 -9.36 0.32 -7.01
C VAL A 178 -9.92 -0.84 -7.83
N ALA A 179 -11.22 -1.14 -7.72
CA ALA A 179 -11.88 -2.16 -8.54
C ALA A 179 -11.79 -1.85 -10.04
N TYR A 180 -12.09 -0.60 -10.43
CA TYR A 180 -11.97 -0.16 -11.81
C TYR A 180 -10.52 -0.17 -12.32
N MET A 181 -9.53 0.13 -11.46
CA MET A 181 -8.12 -0.08 -11.81
C MET A 181 -7.83 -1.55 -12.13
N GLY A 182 -8.40 -2.47 -11.36
CA GLY A 182 -8.29 -3.92 -11.61
C GLY A 182 -8.93 -4.37 -12.93
N LEU A 183 -10.01 -3.72 -13.33
CA LEU A 183 -10.69 -3.91 -14.63
C LEU A 183 -10.03 -3.12 -15.78
N GLN A 184 -8.97 -2.38 -15.51
CA GLN A 184 -8.27 -1.50 -16.46
C GLN A 184 -9.14 -0.34 -17.00
N ASP A 185 -10.26 -0.04 -16.36
CA ASP A 185 -11.08 1.14 -16.65
C ASP A 185 -10.55 2.34 -15.87
N THR A 186 -9.60 3.03 -16.48
CA THR A 186 -8.91 4.14 -15.83
C THR A 186 -9.77 5.38 -15.67
N VAL A 187 -10.74 5.58 -16.56
CA VAL A 187 -11.62 6.76 -16.50
C VAL A 187 -12.47 6.66 -15.23
N GLN A 188 -13.17 5.55 -15.06
CA GLN A 188 -13.97 5.29 -13.86
C GLN A 188 -13.09 5.27 -12.59
N ALA A 189 -11.89 4.67 -12.67
CA ALA A 189 -10.97 4.65 -11.54
C ALA A 189 -10.62 6.07 -11.07
N LEU A 190 -10.27 6.98 -11.99
CA LEU A 190 -9.92 8.37 -11.66
C LEU A 190 -11.11 9.13 -11.07
N ASP A 191 -12.31 8.93 -11.60
CA ASP A 191 -13.51 9.63 -11.14
C ASP A 191 -13.86 9.21 -9.71
N PHE A 192 -13.87 7.90 -9.41
CA PHE A 192 -14.15 7.41 -8.06
C PHE A 192 -13.04 7.77 -7.06
N LEU A 193 -11.76 7.72 -7.45
CA LEU A 193 -10.67 8.16 -6.57
C LEU A 193 -10.73 9.66 -6.28
N ARG A 194 -11.08 10.49 -7.25
CA ARG A 194 -11.28 11.93 -7.03
C ARG A 194 -12.50 12.19 -6.14
N ALA A 195 -13.58 11.46 -6.34
CA ALA A 195 -14.75 11.54 -5.46
C ALA A 195 -14.39 11.15 -4.02
N SER A 196 -13.65 10.05 -3.82
CA SER A 196 -13.13 9.65 -2.51
C SER A 196 -12.29 10.76 -1.85
N LEU A 197 -11.33 11.34 -2.62
CA LEU A 197 -10.48 12.42 -2.11
C LEU A 197 -11.25 13.71 -1.78
N ALA A 198 -12.37 13.94 -2.44
CA ALA A 198 -13.25 15.07 -2.14
C ALA A 198 -14.01 14.87 -0.84
N ARG A 199 -14.37 13.62 -0.46
CA ARG A 199 -15.04 13.28 0.79
C ARG A 199 -14.06 13.18 1.96
N ASP A 200 -12.91 12.56 1.74
CA ASP A 200 -11.81 12.50 2.72
C ASP A 200 -10.50 13.04 2.12
N PRO A 201 -10.23 14.34 2.30
CA PRO A 201 -9.00 14.96 1.79
C PRO A 201 -7.70 14.51 2.47
N ARG A 202 -7.79 13.74 3.55
CA ARG A 202 -6.66 13.31 4.40
C ARG A 202 -6.28 11.85 4.20
N GLN A 203 -6.75 11.21 3.15
CA GLN A 203 -6.52 9.80 2.86
C GLN A 203 -5.26 9.62 1.99
N PRO A 204 -4.11 9.18 2.56
CA PRO A 204 -2.86 9.03 1.83
C PRO A 204 -2.91 7.92 0.77
N GLU A 205 -3.73 6.88 0.97
CA GLU A 205 -3.94 5.79 0.04
C GLU A 205 -4.57 6.28 -1.27
N THR A 206 -5.58 7.14 -1.19
CA THR A 206 -6.21 7.75 -2.37
C THR A 206 -5.24 8.64 -3.12
N LEU A 207 -4.43 9.42 -2.39
CA LEU A 207 -3.38 10.27 -2.98
C LEU A 207 -2.30 9.43 -3.67
N HIS A 208 -1.93 8.28 -3.10
CA HIS A 208 -1.04 7.31 -3.73
C HIS A 208 -1.61 6.79 -5.04
N GLN A 209 -2.86 6.31 -5.06
CA GLN A 209 -3.46 5.77 -6.29
C GLN A 209 -3.57 6.83 -7.40
N LEU A 210 -3.94 8.07 -7.03
CA LEU A 210 -3.97 9.18 -7.98
C LEU A 210 -2.59 9.56 -8.51
N ALA A 211 -1.55 9.53 -7.67
CA ALA A 211 -0.17 9.76 -8.09
C ALA A 211 0.33 8.64 -9.00
N PHE A 212 0.03 7.39 -8.65
CA PHE A 212 0.37 6.21 -9.46
C PHE A 212 -0.24 6.29 -10.87
N LEU A 213 -1.55 6.56 -10.97
CA LEU A 213 -2.24 6.72 -12.26
C LEU A 213 -1.68 7.90 -13.04
N SER A 214 -1.42 9.05 -12.40
CA SER A 214 -0.82 10.21 -13.06
C SER A 214 0.56 9.88 -13.65
N ASN A 215 1.38 9.10 -12.94
CA ASN A 215 2.66 8.61 -13.46
C ASN A 215 2.49 7.64 -14.65
N ALA A 216 1.49 6.75 -14.60
CA ALA A 216 1.19 5.82 -15.67
C ALA A 216 0.77 6.55 -16.96
N TYR A 217 0.03 7.65 -16.83
CA TYR A 217 -0.38 8.52 -17.94
C TYR A 217 0.63 9.62 -18.30
N ARG A 218 1.87 9.51 -17.81
CA ARG A 218 2.94 10.46 -18.08
C ARG A 218 2.59 11.91 -17.73
N GLN A 219 1.88 12.10 -16.63
CA GLN A 219 1.52 13.41 -16.08
C GLN A 219 2.36 13.73 -14.82
N PRO A 220 3.69 13.94 -14.94
CA PRO A 220 4.59 14.00 -13.77
C PRO A 220 4.27 15.18 -12.85
N ALA A 221 3.82 16.32 -13.38
CA ALA A 221 3.44 17.46 -12.56
C ALA A 221 2.23 17.16 -11.66
N GLN A 222 1.25 16.41 -12.16
CA GLN A 222 0.09 16.00 -11.39
C GLN A 222 0.44 14.91 -10.37
N ALA A 223 1.25 13.93 -10.77
CA ALA A 223 1.78 12.92 -9.86
C ALA A 223 2.54 13.54 -8.68
N ALA A 224 3.39 14.54 -8.97
CA ALA A 224 4.12 15.29 -7.95
C ALA A 224 3.20 15.98 -6.94
N ARG A 225 2.11 16.61 -7.40
CA ARG A 225 1.14 17.29 -6.52
C ARG A 225 0.47 16.31 -5.56
N TYR A 226 -0.02 15.17 -6.07
CA TYR A 226 -0.66 14.15 -5.25
C TYR A 226 0.34 13.52 -4.26
N ALA A 227 1.51 13.11 -4.74
CA ALA A 227 2.54 12.50 -3.90
C ALA A 227 3.03 13.47 -2.80
N ALA A 228 3.33 14.74 -3.15
CA ALA A 228 3.77 15.73 -2.18
C ALA A 228 2.70 16.04 -1.12
N ARG A 229 1.41 16.08 -1.52
CA ARG A 229 0.30 16.24 -0.57
C ARG A 229 0.18 15.03 0.36
N GLY A 230 0.28 13.81 -0.19
CA GLY A 230 0.23 12.59 0.59
C GLY A 230 1.40 12.46 1.56
N LEU A 231 2.61 12.84 1.15
CA LEU A 231 3.80 12.83 2.00
C LEU A 231 3.75 13.82 3.17
N LYS A 232 2.98 14.91 3.06
CA LYS A 232 2.70 15.79 4.20
C LYS A 232 1.81 15.12 5.25
N LEU A 233 0.92 14.23 4.84
CA LEU A 233 0.00 13.49 5.70
C LEU A 233 0.65 12.25 6.29
N ALA A 234 1.40 11.52 5.47
CA ALA A 234 2.05 10.26 5.82
C ALA A 234 3.52 10.25 5.37
N PRO A 235 4.45 10.92 6.11
CA PRO A 235 5.86 11.08 5.71
C PRO A 235 6.64 9.77 5.61
N THR A 236 6.14 8.69 6.22
CA THR A 236 6.78 7.37 6.23
C THR A 236 6.14 6.38 5.25
N TYR A 237 5.11 6.80 4.49
CA TYR A 237 4.40 5.91 3.57
C TYR A 237 5.20 5.68 2.29
N GLY A 238 5.91 4.56 2.22
CA GLY A 238 6.81 4.17 1.14
C GLY A 238 6.24 4.27 -0.28
N PRO A 239 4.99 3.82 -0.55
CA PRO A 239 4.37 3.92 -1.87
C PRO A 239 4.33 5.36 -2.42
N LEU A 240 4.04 6.37 -1.59
CA LEU A 240 4.04 7.77 -2.03
C LEU A 240 5.45 8.28 -2.36
N TRP A 241 6.47 7.86 -1.60
CA TRP A 241 7.86 8.16 -1.95
C TRP A 241 8.24 7.55 -3.29
N TYR A 242 7.81 6.32 -3.55
CA TYR A 242 8.03 5.67 -4.84
C TYR A 242 7.39 6.45 -6.00
N ASP A 243 6.13 6.87 -5.86
CA ASP A 243 5.44 7.67 -6.88
C ASP A 243 6.12 9.03 -7.08
N TYR A 244 6.60 9.63 -6.01
CA TYR A 244 7.37 10.87 -6.07
C TYR A 244 8.71 10.67 -6.78
N GLY A 245 9.35 9.51 -6.66
CA GLY A 245 10.53 9.13 -7.44
C GLY A 245 10.22 8.93 -8.92
N ARG A 246 9.08 8.30 -9.23
CA ARG A 246 8.66 8.03 -10.60
C ARG A 246 8.46 9.31 -11.43
N GLN A 247 7.91 10.36 -10.84
CA GLN A 247 7.73 11.62 -11.55
C GLN A 247 9.06 12.26 -11.95
N PHE A 248 10.13 12.17 -11.09
CA PHE A 248 11.46 12.63 -11.45
C PHE A 248 12.06 11.84 -12.60
N GLU A 249 11.87 10.53 -12.62
CA GLU A 249 12.29 9.68 -13.71
C GLU A 249 11.61 10.06 -15.04
N LEU A 250 10.30 10.36 -15.01
CA LEU A 250 9.55 10.83 -16.18
C LEU A 250 9.99 12.22 -16.67
N GLN A 251 10.54 13.04 -15.80
CA GLN A 251 11.13 14.34 -16.12
C GLN A 251 12.61 14.25 -16.54
N ASN A 252 13.14 13.04 -16.69
CA ASN A 252 14.54 12.79 -17.01
C ASN A 252 15.53 13.39 -15.97
N GLN A 253 15.18 13.31 -14.69
CA GLN A 253 15.97 13.77 -13.55
C GLN A 253 16.45 12.56 -12.71
N PRO A 254 17.41 11.75 -13.22
CA PRO A 254 17.79 10.48 -12.60
C PRO A 254 18.36 10.65 -11.19
N ASP A 255 19.16 11.69 -10.94
CA ASP A 255 19.78 11.90 -9.61
C ASP A 255 18.71 12.20 -8.54
N SER A 256 17.69 12.96 -8.88
CA SER A 256 16.56 13.22 -7.99
C SER A 256 15.75 11.96 -7.76
N ALA A 257 15.49 11.18 -8.81
CA ALA A 257 14.80 9.89 -8.71
C ALA A 257 15.56 8.92 -7.78
N VAL A 258 16.88 8.79 -7.94
CA VAL A 258 17.74 7.93 -7.09
C VAL A 258 17.62 8.32 -5.61
N ARG A 259 17.75 9.61 -5.27
CA ARG A 259 17.61 10.06 -3.87
C ARG A 259 16.25 9.67 -3.27
N VAL A 260 15.19 9.84 -4.04
CA VAL A 260 13.82 9.53 -3.58
C VAL A 260 13.59 8.03 -3.47
N TYR A 261 14.05 7.22 -4.43
CA TYR A 261 13.94 5.75 -4.34
C TYR A 261 14.79 5.18 -3.19
N ALA A 262 15.99 5.75 -2.94
CA ALA A 262 16.79 5.36 -1.78
C ALA A 262 16.03 5.64 -0.47
N ARG A 263 15.31 6.77 -0.39
CA ARG A 263 14.44 7.05 0.77
C ARG A 263 13.31 6.03 0.88
N THR A 264 12.69 5.61 -0.22
CA THR A 264 11.67 4.54 -0.21
C THR A 264 12.22 3.25 0.40
N VAL A 265 13.41 2.81 -0.03
CA VAL A 265 14.05 1.58 0.47
C VAL A 265 14.45 1.69 1.94
N GLN A 266 14.83 2.89 2.42
CA GLN A 266 15.12 3.13 3.84
C GLN A 266 13.87 2.99 4.71
N LEU A 267 12.72 3.47 4.23
CA LEU A 267 11.45 3.40 4.95
C LEU A 267 10.81 2.01 4.89
N ASP A 268 10.94 1.33 3.76
CA ASP A 268 10.43 -0.02 3.55
C ASP A 268 11.45 -0.86 2.76
N THR A 269 12.24 -1.64 3.49
CA THR A 269 13.25 -2.55 2.91
C THR A 269 12.63 -3.69 2.10
N THR A 270 11.32 -3.86 2.14
CA THR A 270 10.58 -4.89 1.37
C THR A 270 10.05 -4.37 0.04
N PHE A 271 10.16 -3.06 -0.21
CA PHE A 271 9.60 -2.42 -1.40
C PHE A 271 10.47 -2.65 -2.64
N TYR A 272 10.44 -3.88 -3.16
CA TYR A 272 11.30 -4.35 -4.26
C TYR A 272 11.24 -3.49 -5.52
N ARG A 273 10.14 -2.78 -5.77
CA ARG A 273 9.98 -1.89 -6.93
C ARG A 273 10.96 -0.72 -6.89
N ALA A 274 11.24 -0.17 -5.71
CA ALA A 274 12.22 0.90 -5.55
C ALA A 274 13.64 0.38 -5.77
N ASP A 275 14.01 -0.78 -5.20
CA ASP A 275 15.28 -1.44 -5.48
C ASP A 275 15.47 -1.70 -6.99
N TYR A 276 14.42 -2.17 -7.67
CA TYR A 276 14.49 -2.39 -9.11
C TYR A 276 14.73 -1.09 -9.89
N ARG A 277 14.13 0.04 -9.49
CA ARG A 277 14.39 1.34 -10.12
C ARG A 277 15.81 1.83 -9.89
N LEU A 278 16.31 1.69 -8.67
CA LEU A 278 17.71 2.00 -8.34
C LEU A 278 18.66 1.16 -9.19
N ALA A 279 18.40 -0.14 -9.29
CA ALA A 279 19.17 -1.05 -10.14
C ALA A 279 19.15 -0.63 -11.60
N LEU A 280 17.99 -0.25 -12.13
CA LEU A 280 17.85 0.17 -13.53
C LEU A 280 18.67 1.44 -13.83
N VAL A 281 18.66 2.41 -12.92
CA VAL A 281 19.46 3.64 -13.06
C VAL A 281 20.96 3.31 -13.00
N ALA A 282 21.39 2.52 -12.01
CA ALA A 282 22.78 2.09 -11.84
C ALA A 282 23.27 1.28 -13.07
N TYR A 283 22.44 0.36 -13.58
CA TYR A 283 22.76 -0.44 -14.76
C TYR A 283 22.96 0.43 -16.02
N LYS A 284 22.05 1.38 -16.27
CA LYS A 284 22.18 2.34 -17.39
C LYS A 284 23.41 3.25 -17.26
N ALA A 285 23.84 3.53 -16.04
CA ALA A 285 25.05 4.28 -15.75
C ALA A 285 26.31 3.40 -15.73
N HIS A 286 26.23 2.13 -16.12
CA HIS A 286 27.31 1.14 -16.09
C HIS A 286 27.92 0.89 -14.70
N LYS A 287 27.19 1.25 -13.63
CA LYS A 287 27.56 0.96 -12.24
C LYS A 287 27.08 -0.43 -11.84
N TYR A 288 27.66 -1.46 -12.48
CA TYR A 288 27.17 -2.83 -12.40
C TYR A 288 27.22 -3.42 -10.99
N ALA A 289 28.21 -3.06 -10.16
CA ALA A 289 28.28 -3.53 -8.78
C ALA A 289 27.10 -3.02 -7.93
N GLU A 290 26.71 -1.75 -8.11
CA GLU A 290 25.55 -1.15 -7.45
C GLU A 290 24.25 -1.77 -7.98
N ALA A 291 24.14 -1.97 -9.30
CA ALA A 291 22.99 -2.62 -9.92
C ALA A 291 22.78 -4.04 -9.36
N ILE A 292 23.83 -4.84 -9.21
CA ILE A 292 23.77 -6.19 -8.62
C ILE A 292 23.18 -6.16 -7.21
N LEU A 293 23.65 -5.24 -6.36
CA LEU A 293 23.15 -5.11 -4.97
C LEU A 293 21.61 -4.95 -4.92
N HIS A 294 21.13 -4.00 -5.71
CA HIS A 294 19.69 -3.68 -5.76
C HIS A 294 18.89 -4.80 -6.47
N LEU A 295 19.41 -5.41 -7.54
CA LEU A 295 18.75 -6.52 -8.22
C LEU A 295 18.61 -7.75 -7.33
N GLN A 296 19.63 -8.07 -6.55
CA GLN A 296 19.55 -9.18 -5.59
C GLN A 296 18.45 -8.94 -4.54
N ARG A 297 18.32 -7.71 -4.04
CA ARG A 297 17.25 -7.35 -3.10
C ARG A 297 15.88 -7.47 -3.74
N ALA A 298 15.72 -6.92 -4.94
CA ALA A 298 14.45 -6.96 -5.67
C ALA A 298 14.02 -8.40 -6.00
N LEU A 299 14.94 -9.24 -6.53
CA LEU A 299 14.67 -10.61 -6.92
C LEU A 299 14.39 -11.56 -5.74
N ARG A 300 14.92 -11.27 -4.54
CA ARG A 300 14.53 -12.02 -3.32
C ARG A 300 13.05 -11.88 -3.00
N ARG A 301 12.46 -10.71 -3.27
CA ARG A 301 11.05 -10.42 -3.01
C ARG A 301 10.14 -10.75 -4.21
N ALA A 302 10.66 -10.57 -5.40
CA ALA A 302 9.96 -10.84 -6.66
C ALA A 302 10.84 -11.69 -7.60
N PRO A 303 10.93 -13.00 -7.38
CA PRO A 303 11.83 -13.88 -8.14
C PRO A 303 11.58 -13.88 -9.66
N ARG A 304 10.34 -13.60 -10.08
CA ARG A 304 9.93 -13.52 -11.49
C ARG A 304 9.82 -12.07 -12.00
N LEU A 305 10.58 -11.14 -11.42
CA LEU A 305 10.60 -9.75 -11.85
C LEU A 305 11.09 -9.65 -13.31
N ALA A 306 10.20 -9.18 -14.18
CA ALA A 306 10.49 -9.07 -15.62
C ALA A 306 11.76 -8.24 -15.88
N GLY A 307 12.71 -8.80 -16.63
CA GLY A 307 14.01 -8.18 -16.95
C GLY A 307 15.01 -8.13 -15.78
N GLY A 308 14.59 -8.38 -14.53
CA GLY A 308 15.47 -8.28 -13.38
C GLY A 308 16.60 -9.30 -13.40
N ARG A 309 16.28 -10.56 -13.67
CA ARG A 309 17.28 -11.64 -13.74
C ARG A 309 18.23 -11.48 -14.93
N GLN A 310 17.72 -11.03 -16.08
CA GLN A 310 18.54 -10.70 -17.25
C GLN A 310 19.57 -9.62 -16.90
N MET A 311 19.10 -8.52 -16.33
CA MET A 311 19.96 -7.39 -15.94
C MET A 311 21.02 -7.80 -14.90
N LEU A 312 20.67 -8.71 -13.98
CA LEU A 312 21.61 -9.27 -13.01
C LEU A 312 22.68 -10.12 -13.69
N ALA A 313 22.30 -10.99 -14.62
CA ALA A 313 23.22 -11.82 -15.40
C ALA A 313 24.20 -10.95 -16.21
N GLU A 314 23.70 -9.96 -16.93
CA GLU A 314 24.49 -9.03 -17.74
C GLU A 314 25.42 -8.15 -16.87
N SER A 315 24.98 -7.75 -15.68
CA SER A 315 25.82 -7.01 -14.75
C SER A 315 26.99 -7.84 -14.21
N TYR A 316 26.74 -9.12 -13.89
CA TYR A 316 27.82 -10.05 -13.53
C TYR A 316 28.79 -10.32 -14.70
N GLU A 317 28.26 -10.52 -15.91
CA GLU A 317 29.06 -10.70 -17.13
C GLU A 317 29.97 -9.50 -17.37
N SER A 318 29.45 -8.26 -17.23
CA SER A 318 30.19 -7.01 -17.42
C SER A 318 31.32 -6.81 -16.41
N LEU A 319 31.17 -7.38 -15.20
CA LEU A 319 32.23 -7.37 -14.18
C LEU A 319 33.19 -8.57 -14.26
N GLY A 320 33.07 -9.43 -15.28
CA GLY A 320 33.87 -10.65 -15.40
C GLY A 320 33.56 -11.76 -14.40
N ARG A 321 32.44 -11.60 -13.64
CA ARG A 321 31.95 -12.58 -12.67
C ARG A 321 31.18 -13.68 -13.37
N TYR A 322 31.91 -14.44 -14.23
CA TYR A 322 31.30 -15.43 -15.12
C TYR A 322 30.59 -16.61 -14.44
N PRO A 323 31.06 -17.15 -13.30
CA PRO A 323 30.34 -18.20 -12.59
C PRO A 323 28.92 -17.75 -12.16
N GLU A 324 28.80 -16.56 -11.57
CA GLU A 324 27.51 -16.00 -11.13
C GLU A 324 26.63 -15.64 -12.32
N ALA A 325 27.20 -15.07 -13.37
CA ALA A 325 26.47 -14.79 -14.61
C ALA A 325 25.89 -16.07 -15.23
N ALA A 326 26.70 -17.13 -15.31
CA ALA A 326 26.27 -18.44 -15.86
C ALA A 326 25.10 -19.03 -15.07
N GLU A 327 25.10 -18.87 -13.73
CA GLU A 327 23.99 -19.31 -12.90
C GLU A 327 22.70 -18.55 -13.23
N GLN A 328 22.77 -17.23 -13.37
CA GLN A 328 21.58 -16.42 -13.70
C GLN A 328 21.07 -16.75 -15.12
N TYR A 329 21.95 -16.96 -16.10
CA TYR A 329 21.53 -17.38 -17.43
C TYR A 329 20.90 -18.79 -17.44
N ARG A 330 21.39 -19.73 -16.61
CA ARG A 330 20.74 -21.04 -16.45
C ARG A 330 19.31 -20.92 -15.89
N LEU A 331 19.12 -20.05 -14.92
CA LEU A 331 17.78 -19.78 -14.38
C LEU A 331 16.86 -19.15 -15.43
N LEU A 332 17.37 -18.25 -16.30
CA LEU A 332 16.60 -17.69 -17.42
C LEU A 332 16.19 -18.78 -18.45
N VAL A 333 17.08 -19.73 -18.72
CA VAL A 333 16.75 -20.90 -19.57
C VAL A 333 15.68 -21.76 -18.92
N ALA A 334 15.77 -22.00 -17.62
CA ALA A 334 14.74 -22.77 -16.87
C ALA A 334 13.37 -22.08 -16.88
N GLU A 335 13.36 -20.75 -16.81
CA GLU A 335 12.12 -19.96 -16.91
C GLU A 335 11.52 -19.95 -18.33
N ASN A 336 12.37 -20.01 -19.37
CA ASN A 336 12.00 -20.00 -20.77
C ASN A 336 12.84 -21.01 -21.62
N PRO A 337 12.55 -22.31 -21.55
CA PRO A 337 13.37 -23.33 -22.18
C PRO A 337 13.50 -23.23 -23.74
N GLY A 338 12.52 -22.59 -24.39
CA GLY A 338 12.50 -22.35 -25.82
C GLY A 338 13.35 -21.16 -26.30
N ASN A 339 13.87 -20.35 -25.40
CA ASN A 339 14.62 -19.16 -25.76
C ASN A 339 16.08 -19.49 -26.12
N ARG A 340 16.35 -19.58 -27.43
CA ARG A 340 17.69 -19.90 -27.96
C ARG A 340 18.75 -18.88 -27.52
N HIS A 341 18.40 -17.62 -27.36
CA HIS A 341 19.36 -16.60 -26.93
C HIS A 341 19.87 -16.88 -25.51
N TRP A 342 18.99 -17.21 -24.55
CA TRP A 342 19.42 -17.55 -23.20
C TRP A 342 20.19 -18.86 -23.14
N THR A 343 19.82 -19.86 -23.94
CA THR A 343 20.57 -21.12 -24.07
C THR A 343 21.99 -20.88 -24.55
N TYR A 344 22.15 -20.06 -25.59
CA TYR A 344 23.48 -19.68 -26.12
C TYR A 344 24.27 -18.88 -25.04
N LYS A 345 23.69 -17.89 -24.41
CA LYS A 345 24.33 -17.11 -23.36
C LYS A 345 24.78 -17.98 -22.18
N ALA A 346 23.91 -18.86 -21.70
CA ALA A 346 24.24 -19.80 -20.62
C ALA A 346 25.44 -20.70 -21.00
N TRP A 347 25.46 -21.26 -22.21
CA TRP A 347 26.56 -22.06 -22.73
C TRP A 347 27.85 -21.24 -22.81
N LYS A 348 27.82 -20.08 -23.50
CA LYS A 348 28.96 -19.20 -23.72
C LYS A 348 29.60 -18.78 -22.39
N ILE A 349 28.80 -18.29 -21.45
CA ILE A 349 29.29 -17.77 -20.16
C ILE A 349 29.76 -18.93 -19.27
N SER A 350 29.13 -20.11 -19.34
CA SER A 350 29.60 -21.29 -18.59
C SER A 350 31.00 -21.77 -19.10
N ASN A 351 31.28 -21.65 -20.39
CA ASN A 351 32.60 -21.96 -20.95
C ASN A 351 33.63 -20.91 -20.49
N ARG A 352 33.31 -19.61 -20.53
CA ARG A 352 34.18 -18.55 -20.01
C ARG A 352 34.49 -18.75 -18.52
N ALA A 353 33.51 -19.16 -17.72
CA ALA A 353 33.70 -19.47 -16.30
C ALA A 353 34.67 -20.61 -16.04
N ARG A 354 34.86 -21.54 -17.04
CA ARG A 354 35.84 -22.62 -17.00
C ARG A 354 37.18 -22.26 -17.64
N GLY A 355 37.39 -21.00 -18.06
CA GLY A 355 38.60 -20.53 -18.73
C GLY A 355 38.68 -20.93 -20.22
N ILE A 356 37.58 -21.41 -20.81
CA ILE A 356 37.53 -21.77 -22.22
C ILE A 356 37.26 -20.53 -23.06
N ILE A 357 38.17 -20.17 -23.95
CA ILE A 357 38.00 -19.09 -24.92
C ILE A 357 36.94 -19.53 -25.94
N VAL A 358 35.81 -18.86 -25.96
CA VAL A 358 34.76 -19.06 -26.97
C VAL A 358 35.04 -18.07 -28.11
N ASP A 359 35.42 -18.61 -29.27
CA ASP A 359 35.62 -17.83 -30.48
C ASP A 359 34.29 -17.20 -30.93
N GLU A 360 34.27 -15.88 -31.06
CA GLU A 360 33.09 -15.10 -31.43
C GLU A 360 32.96 -14.90 -32.94
N THR A 361 33.92 -15.42 -33.71
CA THR A 361 33.83 -15.36 -35.18
C THR A 361 32.55 -16.07 -35.61
N PRO A 362 31.63 -15.41 -36.34
CA PRO A 362 30.55 -16.12 -37.00
C PRO A 362 31.19 -17.17 -37.90
N ARG A 363 30.91 -18.45 -37.66
CA ARG A 363 31.25 -19.43 -38.71
C ARG A 363 30.57 -18.91 -39.96
N GLN A 364 31.41 -18.49 -40.95
CA GLN A 364 30.93 -18.21 -42.29
C GLN A 364 30.03 -19.37 -42.66
N ALA A 365 28.84 -19.06 -43.15
CA ALA A 365 27.93 -20.08 -43.62
C ALA A 365 28.74 -21.02 -44.51
N VAL A 366 28.80 -22.28 -44.14
CA VAL A 366 29.35 -23.32 -45.01
C VAL A 366 28.56 -23.18 -46.29
N GLU A 367 29.25 -22.76 -47.37
CA GLU A 367 28.63 -22.73 -48.69
C GLU A 367 27.97 -24.08 -48.94
N PRO A 368 26.74 -24.10 -49.44
CA PRO A 368 26.10 -25.37 -49.79
C PRO A 368 27.01 -26.10 -50.73
N ILE A 369 27.43 -27.31 -50.35
CA ILE A 369 28.14 -28.22 -51.24
C ILE A 369 27.23 -28.38 -52.44
N GLU A 370 27.67 -27.84 -53.59
CA GLU A 370 26.97 -28.10 -54.86
C GLU A 370 26.82 -29.61 -55.08
N PRO A 371 25.61 -30.09 -55.42
CA PRO A 371 25.43 -31.50 -55.72
C PRO A 371 26.31 -31.86 -56.94
N ILE A 372 27.19 -32.81 -56.72
CA ILE A 372 28.02 -33.43 -57.84
C ILE A 372 27.06 -33.77 -58.95
N SER A 373 27.16 -33.05 -60.08
CA SER A 373 26.41 -33.34 -61.26
C SER A 373 26.82 -34.75 -61.75
N ALA A 374 25.86 -35.69 -61.68
CA ALA A 374 26.04 -37.02 -62.26
C ALA A 374 26.27 -36.85 -63.77
N GLN A 375 27.53 -36.94 -64.17
CA GLN A 375 27.87 -37.13 -65.58
C GLN A 375 27.25 -38.44 -66.06
N ARG A 376 26.28 -38.33 -66.99
CA ARG A 376 25.78 -39.47 -67.72
C ARG A 376 26.93 -39.96 -68.67
N PRO A 377 27.26 -41.24 -68.68
CA PRO A 377 28.16 -41.74 -69.69
C PRO A 377 27.48 -41.65 -71.04
N SER A 378 28.13 -40.90 -71.96
CA SER A 378 27.81 -40.94 -73.36
C SER A 378 28.40 -42.23 -73.91
N GLY A 379 27.63 -43.06 -74.60
CA GLY A 379 28.20 -44.07 -75.49
C GLY A 379 27.41 -45.36 -75.65
N LEU A 380 26.83 -45.48 -76.86
CA LEU A 380 26.35 -46.60 -77.67
C LEU A 380 24.86 -46.90 -77.62
#